data_d1063fdc3ce2c1cef83a71e16c61cc09
#
_entry.id   d1063fdc3ce2c1cef83a71e16c61cc09
#
_cell.length_a   1.000
_cell.length_b   1.000
_cell.length_c   1.000
_cell.angle_alpha   90.00
_cell.angle_beta   90.00
_cell.angle_gamma   90.00
#
_symmetry.space_group_name_H-M   'P 1'
#
loop_
_entity.id
_entity.type
_entity.pdbx_description
1 polymer ?
#
loop_
_entity_poly.entity_id
_entity_poly.type
_entity_poly.pdbx_seq_one_letter_code
_entity_poly.pdbx_strand_id
1 'polypeptide(L)'
;MTRPIRPGAARLAAFCALVVTTVGCATGGPGPATPPEHPLNHRIWDARSGQFVSQEQFLDAAAGADHVLLGEVHVNPYHHAAQESVLAALVARGRRPAVVFEMMERDQQPGIDALRAARRPTADELAEATGFSDSGWDWPLYRPLVALALEHELPILAGNAPIDETRALVKDGVDSIEPERWRTLGLDRPLAPAAQVALVDIMVQSHCGHAPGDYAERLVEAQRLRDATMAEVMLGAAPAPTVLITGSGHARRDFGVPLYLEEWAPDARLLTLRLVEVDPGAIDPADYRDTIVGLPRPFDYLWFTPALERPDPCE
;
A
#
# COMPACT_ATOMS: atom_id res chain seq x y z
N MET A 1 -48.28 -18.00 -83.30
CA MET A 1 -47.28 -17.16 -83.96
C MET A 1 -46.16 -16.96 -82.96
N THR A 2 -45.16 -17.80 -83.01
CA THR A 2 -44.04 -17.90 -82.13
C THR A 2 -42.81 -17.27 -82.72
N ARG A 3 -42.15 -16.34 -82.06
CA ARG A 3 -40.86 -15.81 -82.40
C ARG A 3 -39.78 -16.35 -81.50
N PRO A 4 -38.61 -16.72 -82.04
CA PRO A 4 -37.55 -17.37 -81.22
C PRO A 4 -36.64 -16.36 -80.55
N ILE A 5 -36.20 -16.77 -79.37
CA ILE A 5 -35.22 -16.04 -78.52
C ILE A 5 -33.80 -16.42 -78.94
N ARG A 6 -32.96 -15.41 -79.17
CA ARG A 6 -31.50 -15.55 -79.48
C ARG A 6 -30.73 -15.52 -78.18
N PRO A 7 -29.66 -16.32 -77.97
CA PRO A 7 -28.82 -16.32 -76.80
C PRO A 7 -27.82 -15.17 -76.81
N GLY A 8 -27.74 -14.44 -75.70
CA GLY A 8 -26.77 -13.36 -75.47
C GLY A 8 -25.47 -13.94 -74.84
N ALA A 9 -24.38 -13.48 -75.45
CA ALA A 9 -23.02 -13.85 -75.04
C ALA A 9 -22.67 -13.35 -73.62
N ALA A 10 -22.24 -14.27 -72.74
CA ALA A 10 -21.64 -13.95 -71.43
C ALA A 10 -20.26 -13.37 -71.65
N ARG A 11 -20.06 -12.13 -71.15
CA ARG A 11 -18.74 -11.54 -71.04
C ARG A 11 -18.20 -11.89 -69.62
N LEU A 12 -17.14 -12.67 -69.59
CA LEU A 12 -16.33 -12.88 -68.34
C LEU A 12 -15.60 -11.57 -68.05
N ALA A 13 -15.95 -10.96 -66.94
CA ALA A 13 -15.16 -9.90 -66.34
C ALA A 13 -14.18 -10.53 -65.36
N ALA A 14 -12.90 -10.49 -65.68
CA ALA A 14 -11.83 -10.90 -64.78
C ALA A 14 -11.68 -9.83 -63.67
N PHE A 15 -12.01 -10.16 -62.44
CA PHE A 15 -11.71 -9.35 -61.26
C PHE A 15 -10.26 -9.65 -60.81
N CYS A 16 -9.35 -8.71 -61.08
CA CYS A 16 -8.04 -8.69 -60.39
C CYS A 16 -8.24 -8.24 -58.97
N ALA A 17 -8.18 -9.16 -58.01
CA ALA A 17 -8.12 -8.83 -56.60
C ALA A 17 -6.71 -8.32 -56.27
N LEU A 18 -6.59 -7.02 -56.03
CA LEU A 18 -5.39 -6.37 -55.52
C LEU A 18 -5.31 -6.66 -54.02
N VAL A 19 -4.46 -7.63 -53.64
CA VAL A 19 -4.16 -7.88 -52.21
C VAL A 19 -3.19 -6.79 -51.75
N VAL A 20 -3.72 -5.78 -51.05
CA VAL A 20 -2.91 -4.78 -50.35
C VAL A 20 -2.48 -5.41 -49.01
N THR A 21 -1.26 -5.92 -48.93
CA THR A 21 -0.62 -6.29 -47.68
C THR A 21 -0.21 -5.01 -46.95
N THR A 22 -1.03 -4.58 -45.98
CA THR A 22 -0.62 -3.56 -45.02
C THR A 22 0.39 -4.20 -44.07
N VAL A 23 1.67 -3.92 -44.28
CA VAL A 23 2.70 -4.16 -43.27
C VAL A 23 2.47 -3.12 -42.18
N GLY A 24 1.72 -3.50 -41.12
CA GLY A 24 1.61 -2.73 -39.90
C GLY A 24 2.96 -2.80 -39.16
N CYS A 25 3.74 -1.72 -39.21
CA CYS A 25 4.82 -1.52 -38.27
C CYS A 25 4.18 -1.38 -36.89
N ALA A 26 4.12 -2.49 -36.13
CA ALA A 26 3.88 -2.42 -34.69
C ALA A 26 5.13 -1.76 -34.07
N THR A 27 5.03 -0.46 -33.79
CA THR A 27 5.96 0.20 -32.88
C THR A 27 5.60 -0.25 -31.47
N GLY A 28 6.00 -1.49 -31.13
CA GLY A 28 6.05 -1.93 -29.75
C GLY A 28 7.09 -1.07 -29.06
N GLY A 29 6.65 -0.14 -28.22
CA GLY A 29 7.54 0.46 -27.23
C GLY A 29 8.20 -0.68 -26.42
N PRO A 30 9.38 -0.47 -25.84
CA PRO A 30 10.01 -1.48 -24.98
C PRO A 30 8.98 -1.92 -23.95
N GLY A 31 8.63 -3.21 -23.95
CA GLY A 31 7.84 -3.80 -22.89
C GLY A 31 8.54 -3.57 -21.55
N PRO A 32 7.82 -3.64 -20.43
CA PRO A 32 8.44 -3.46 -19.13
C PRO A 32 9.69 -4.35 -19.05
N ALA A 33 10.82 -3.75 -18.71
CA ALA A 33 12.08 -4.47 -18.58
C ALA A 33 11.87 -5.66 -17.63
N THR A 34 12.32 -6.84 -18.03
CA THR A 34 12.28 -8.01 -17.15
C THR A 34 13.10 -7.67 -15.90
N PRO A 35 12.51 -7.79 -14.70
CA PRO A 35 13.25 -7.48 -13.47
C PRO A 35 14.53 -8.31 -13.42
N PRO A 36 15.64 -7.76 -12.94
CA PRO A 36 16.87 -8.51 -12.80
C PRO A 36 16.64 -9.76 -11.95
N GLU A 37 17.23 -10.89 -12.37
CA GLU A 37 17.18 -12.13 -11.58
C GLU A 37 17.90 -11.90 -10.25
N HIS A 38 17.18 -12.07 -9.14
CA HIS A 38 17.75 -12.01 -7.80
C HIS A 38 17.27 -13.23 -7.00
N PRO A 39 18.15 -13.91 -6.22
CA PRO A 39 17.80 -15.16 -5.53
C PRO A 39 16.70 -15.00 -4.47
N LEU A 40 16.45 -13.79 -3.99
CA LEU A 40 15.40 -13.49 -3.01
C LEU A 40 14.07 -13.09 -3.66
N ASN A 41 14.02 -12.70 -4.94
CA ASN A 41 12.77 -12.29 -5.58
C ASN A 41 11.63 -13.28 -5.34
N HIS A 42 10.48 -12.76 -4.96
CA HIS A 42 9.24 -13.50 -4.68
C HIS A 42 9.32 -14.49 -3.49
N ARG A 43 10.37 -14.42 -2.68
CA ARG A 43 10.49 -15.24 -1.48
C ARG A 43 9.97 -14.50 -0.26
N ILE A 44 9.43 -15.27 0.70
CA ILE A 44 8.94 -14.75 1.97
C ILE A 44 9.78 -15.34 3.10
N TRP A 45 10.27 -14.44 3.95
CA TRP A 45 11.10 -14.79 5.11
C TRP A 45 10.32 -14.54 6.40
N ASP A 46 10.16 -15.57 7.21
CA ASP A 46 9.68 -15.40 8.59
C ASP A 46 10.86 -14.93 9.46
N ALA A 47 10.81 -13.69 9.87
CA ALA A 47 11.89 -13.07 10.63
C ALA A 47 11.99 -13.59 12.06
N ARG A 48 10.95 -14.24 12.57
CA ARG A 48 10.94 -14.85 13.90
C ARG A 48 11.64 -16.20 13.93
N SER A 49 11.31 -17.06 12.97
CA SER A 49 11.93 -18.39 12.86
C SER A 49 13.28 -18.37 12.13
N GLY A 50 13.57 -17.31 11.39
CA GLY A 50 14.76 -17.22 10.53
C GLY A 50 14.71 -18.22 9.37
N GLN A 51 13.52 -18.48 8.82
CA GLN A 51 13.31 -19.44 7.74
C GLN A 51 12.49 -18.83 6.59
N PHE A 52 12.74 -19.31 5.38
CA PHE A 52 11.82 -19.05 4.29
C PHE A 52 10.55 -19.87 4.46
N VAL A 53 9.42 -19.24 4.18
CA VAL A 53 8.10 -19.87 4.20
C VAL A 53 7.46 -19.79 2.82
N SER A 54 6.53 -20.73 2.54
CA SER A 54 5.70 -20.62 1.34
C SER A 54 4.68 -19.49 1.47
N GLN A 55 4.19 -19.02 0.31
CA GLN A 55 3.11 -18.03 0.30
C GLN A 55 1.88 -18.57 1.05
N GLU A 56 1.56 -19.86 0.92
CA GLU A 56 0.43 -20.48 1.60
C GLU A 56 0.59 -20.42 3.13
N GLN A 57 1.77 -20.74 3.66
CA GLN A 57 2.07 -20.65 5.09
C GLN A 57 1.92 -19.21 5.62
N PHE A 58 2.40 -18.22 4.85
CA PHE A 58 2.23 -16.81 5.18
C PHE A 58 0.75 -16.42 5.19
N LEU A 59 0.00 -16.81 4.15
CA LEU A 59 -1.43 -16.49 4.02
C LEU A 59 -2.27 -17.14 5.12
N ASP A 60 -1.91 -18.33 5.57
CA ASP A 60 -2.57 -18.98 6.71
C ASP A 60 -2.30 -18.22 8.02
N ALA A 61 -1.07 -17.76 8.22
CA ALA A 61 -0.72 -16.90 9.34
C ALA A 61 -1.51 -15.57 9.29
N ALA A 62 -1.59 -14.93 8.12
CA ALA A 62 -2.34 -13.70 7.93
C ALA A 62 -3.85 -13.89 8.16
N ALA A 63 -4.43 -15.00 7.70
CA ALA A 63 -5.83 -15.33 7.96
C ALA A 63 -6.11 -15.60 9.45
N GLY A 64 -5.10 -16.03 10.22
CA GLY A 64 -5.19 -16.20 11.67
C GLY A 64 -5.09 -14.91 12.47
N ALA A 65 -4.61 -13.81 11.90
CA ALA A 65 -4.44 -12.54 12.58
C ALA A 65 -5.75 -11.74 12.71
N ASP A 66 -5.81 -10.88 13.73
CA ASP A 66 -6.90 -9.93 13.92
C ASP A 66 -6.58 -8.61 13.18
N HIS A 67 -5.30 -8.25 13.11
CA HIS A 67 -4.81 -7.10 12.36
C HIS A 67 -3.60 -7.50 11.52
N VAL A 68 -3.64 -7.19 10.21
CA VAL A 68 -2.56 -7.41 9.25
C VAL A 68 -2.09 -6.07 8.70
N LEU A 69 -0.80 -5.78 8.81
CA LEU A 69 -0.21 -4.55 8.30
C LEU A 69 0.71 -4.90 7.13
N LEU A 70 0.43 -4.32 5.96
CA LEU A 70 1.12 -4.58 4.70
C LEU A 70 1.95 -3.36 4.30
N GLY A 71 3.20 -3.32 4.75
CA GLY A 71 4.12 -2.21 4.56
C GLY A 71 4.79 -2.22 3.19
N GLU A 72 4.71 -1.12 2.46
CA GLU A 72 5.16 -0.96 1.08
C GLU A 72 6.24 0.10 0.88
N VAL A 73 6.80 0.13 -0.31
CA VAL A 73 7.37 1.33 -0.96
C VAL A 73 6.31 1.84 -1.92
N HIS A 74 5.76 3.02 -1.67
CA HIS A 74 4.54 3.56 -2.29
C HIS A 74 4.51 3.56 -3.83
N VAL A 75 5.65 3.62 -4.47
CA VAL A 75 5.76 3.69 -5.94
C VAL A 75 6.09 2.35 -6.59
N ASN A 76 6.17 1.25 -5.81
CA ASN A 76 6.54 -0.05 -6.34
C ASN A 76 5.30 -0.89 -6.71
N PRO A 77 5.00 -1.13 -8.01
CA PRO A 77 3.83 -1.89 -8.43
C PRO A 77 3.85 -3.35 -7.98
N TYR A 78 5.03 -3.94 -7.74
CA TYR A 78 5.12 -5.31 -7.20
C TYR A 78 4.62 -5.37 -5.76
N HIS A 79 4.79 -4.29 -4.98
CA HIS A 79 4.27 -4.20 -3.63
C HIS A 79 2.74 -4.16 -3.63
N HIS A 80 2.14 -3.32 -4.47
CA HIS A 80 0.68 -3.24 -4.58
C HIS A 80 0.06 -4.54 -5.10
N ALA A 81 0.71 -5.21 -6.07
CA ALA A 81 0.26 -6.52 -6.53
C ALA A 81 0.34 -7.59 -5.42
N ALA A 82 1.36 -7.55 -4.56
CA ALA A 82 1.45 -8.44 -3.41
C ALA A 82 0.35 -8.13 -2.37
N GLN A 83 0.10 -6.86 -2.06
CA GLN A 83 -0.99 -6.44 -1.16
C GLN A 83 -2.36 -6.90 -1.69
N GLU A 84 -2.62 -6.71 -2.98
CA GLU A 84 -3.85 -7.17 -3.64
C GLU A 84 -3.98 -8.69 -3.52
N SER A 85 -2.90 -9.44 -3.80
CA SER A 85 -2.91 -10.91 -3.69
C SER A 85 -3.18 -11.40 -2.28
N VAL A 86 -2.64 -10.73 -1.26
CA VAL A 86 -2.90 -11.04 0.16
C VAL A 86 -4.36 -10.77 0.50
N LEU A 87 -4.90 -9.60 0.14
CA LEU A 87 -6.29 -9.24 0.42
C LEU A 87 -7.27 -10.20 -0.26
N ALA A 88 -7.04 -10.52 -1.55
CA ALA A 88 -7.84 -11.50 -2.29
C ALA A 88 -7.80 -12.90 -1.65
N ALA A 89 -6.63 -13.33 -1.20
CA ALA A 89 -6.45 -14.61 -0.54
C ALA A 89 -7.14 -14.68 0.83
N LEU A 90 -7.16 -13.59 1.60
CA LEU A 90 -7.92 -13.50 2.85
C LEU A 90 -9.43 -13.62 2.59
N VAL A 91 -9.93 -12.92 1.58
CA VAL A 91 -11.35 -13.01 1.17
C VAL A 91 -11.69 -14.45 0.72
N ALA A 92 -10.84 -15.08 -0.10
CA ALA A 92 -11.03 -16.47 -0.53
C ALA A 92 -11.06 -17.47 0.64
N ARG A 93 -10.38 -17.16 1.75
CA ARG A 93 -10.40 -17.92 3.01
C ARG A 93 -11.60 -17.57 3.91
N GLY A 94 -12.57 -16.82 3.40
CA GLY A 94 -13.77 -16.42 4.13
C GLY A 94 -13.56 -15.30 5.15
N ARG A 95 -12.40 -14.63 5.14
CA ARG A 95 -12.17 -13.43 5.98
C ARG A 95 -12.81 -12.21 5.32
N ARG A 96 -13.32 -11.31 6.14
CA ARG A 96 -13.94 -10.07 5.67
C ARG A 96 -13.34 -8.88 6.44
N PRO A 97 -12.07 -8.55 6.15
CA PRO A 97 -11.41 -7.47 6.87
C PRO A 97 -11.97 -6.10 6.47
N ALA A 98 -11.96 -5.16 7.39
CA ALA A 98 -11.97 -3.75 7.03
C ALA A 98 -10.61 -3.38 6.44
N VAL A 99 -10.60 -2.74 5.29
CA VAL A 99 -9.37 -2.31 4.61
C VAL A 99 -9.12 -0.84 4.96
N VAL A 100 -8.04 -0.61 5.67
CA VAL A 100 -7.62 0.72 6.13
C VAL A 100 -6.53 1.23 5.20
N PHE A 101 -6.70 2.44 4.67
CA PHE A 101 -5.74 3.06 3.76
C PHE A 101 -5.06 4.25 4.43
N GLU A 102 -3.73 4.24 4.50
CA GLU A 102 -2.93 5.42 4.88
C GLU A 102 -3.17 6.60 3.94
N MET A 103 -3.44 6.33 2.67
CA MET A 103 -3.60 7.32 1.61
C MET A 103 -4.90 8.13 1.71
N MET A 104 -5.77 7.78 2.65
CA MET A 104 -7.04 8.45 2.90
C MET A 104 -7.04 9.06 4.30
N GLU A 105 -7.43 10.32 4.40
CA GLU A 105 -7.48 11.07 5.65
C GLU A 105 -8.80 10.80 6.39
N ARG A 106 -8.74 10.68 7.71
CA ARG A 106 -9.86 10.32 8.58
C ARG A 106 -11.11 11.21 8.41
N ASP A 107 -10.94 12.47 8.13
CA ASP A 107 -12.03 13.41 7.89
C ASP A 107 -12.75 13.19 6.55
N GLN A 108 -12.18 12.40 5.65
CA GLN A 108 -12.82 11.93 4.41
C GLN A 108 -13.83 10.79 4.66
N GLN A 109 -13.77 10.10 5.81
CA GLN A 109 -14.62 8.92 6.08
C GLN A 109 -16.12 9.18 5.90
N PRO A 110 -16.69 10.32 6.37
CA PRO A 110 -18.12 10.59 6.16
C PRO A 110 -18.52 10.65 4.68
N GLY A 111 -17.64 11.13 3.81
CA GLY A 111 -17.84 11.14 2.34
C GLY A 111 -17.83 9.74 1.75
N ILE A 112 -16.91 8.89 2.17
CA ILE A 112 -16.83 7.48 1.77
C ILE A 112 -18.12 6.74 2.18
N ASP A 113 -18.56 6.92 3.42
CA ASP A 113 -19.75 6.26 3.97
C ASP A 113 -21.03 6.72 3.25
N ALA A 114 -21.18 8.03 3.04
CA ALA A 114 -22.32 8.58 2.31
C ALA A 114 -22.39 8.08 0.86
N LEU A 115 -21.26 8.02 0.16
CA LEU A 115 -21.18 7.51 -1.20
C LEU A 115 -21.58 6.02 -1.26
N ARG A 116 -21.08 5.21 -0.35
CA ARG A 116 -21.37 3.77 -0.26
C ARG A 116 -22.82 3.48 0.16
N ALA A 117 -23.40 4.31 1.03
CA ALA A 117 -24.80 4.18 1.44
C ALA A 117 -25.77 4.56 0.31
N ALA A 118 -25.43 5.53 -0.53
CA ALA A 118 -26.29 5.99 -1.62
C ALA A 118 -26.33 5.01 -2.81
N ARG A 119 -25.23 4.32 -3.08
CA ARG A 119 -25.08 3.41 -4.24
C ARG A 119 -23.85 2.52 -4.08
N ARG A 120 -23.66 1.59 -5.01
CA ARG A 120 -22.37 0.87 -5.16
C ARG A 120 -21.44 1.72 -6.04
N PRO A 121 -20.46 2.42 -5.47
CA PRO A 121 -19.54 3.23 -6.26
C PRO A 121 -18.52 2.35 -6.99
N THR A 122 -17.97 2.89 -8.06
CA THR A 122 -16.72 2.39 -8.64
C THR A 122 -15.52 2.88 -7.81
N ALA A 123 -14.37 2.27 -8.01
CA ALA A 123 -13.14 2.70 -7.35
C ALA A 123 -12.76 4.15 -7.74
N ASP A 124 -12.96 4.51 -9.01
CA ASP A 124 -12.65 5.85 -9.51
C ASP A 124 -13.57 6.93 -8.90
N GLU A 125 -14.85 6.63 -8.71
CA GLU A 125 -15.79 7.53 -8.01
C GLU A 125 -15.42 7.72 -6.54
N LEU A 126 -14.89 6.68 -5.89
CA LEU A 126 -14.40 6.80 -4.52
C LEU A 126 -13.12 7.66 -4.48
N ALA A 127 -12.21 7.49 -5.43
CA ALA A 127 -11.01 8.32 -5.53
C ALA A 127 -11.35 9.81 -5.75
N GLU A 128 -12.35 10.10 -6.59
CA GLU A 128 -12.84 11.46 -6.78
C GLU A 128 -13.43 12.05 -5.49
N ALA A 129 -14.26 11.27 -4.79
CA ALA A 129 -14.91 11.72 -3.55
C ALA A 129 -13.92 11.97 -2.39
N THR A 130 -12.77 11.31 -2.41
CA THR A 130 -11.69 11.49 -1.41
C THR A 130 -10.59 12.43 -1.87
N GLY A 131 -10.67 12.98 -3.10
CA GLY A 131 -9.58 13.79 -3.65
C GLY A 131 -8.26 13.03 -3.82
N PHE A 132 -8.31 11.71 -3.97
CA PHE A 132 -7.13 10.84 -4.02
C PHE A 132 -6.14 11.27 -5.12
N SER A 133 -6.66 11.66 -6.28
CA SER A 133 -5.84 12.11 -7.42
C SER A 133 -5.08 13.41 -7.15
N ASP A 134 -5.56 14.24 -6.23
CA ASP A 134 -4.97 15.52 -5.87
C ASP A 134 -4.02 15.41 -4.68
N SER A 135 -3.99 14.26 -4.02
CA SER A 135 -3.22 14.01 -2.79
C SER A 135 -1.73 13.71 -3.04
N GLY A 136 -1.32 13.55 -4.31
CA GLY A 136 0.04 13.17 -4.68
C GLY A 136 0.31 11.66 -4.70
N TRP A 137 -0.68 10.82 -4.37
CA TRP A 137 -0.59 9.37 -4.47
C TRP A 137 -0.84 8.89 -5.91
N ASP A 138 -0.12 7.86 -6.35
CA ASP A 138 -0.30 7.24 -7.68
C ASP A 138 -1.54 6.34 -7.70
N TRP A 139 -2.71 6.92 -7.98
CA TRP A 139 -4.00 6.22 -7.97
C TRP A 139 -4.01 4.88 -8.73
N PRO A 140 -3.44 4.74 -9.94
CA PRO A 140 -3.36 3.47 -10.65
C PRO A 140 -2.83 2.30 -9.82
N LEU A 141 -1.93 2.56 -8.87
CA LEU A 141 -1.36 1.52 -7.99
C LEU A 141 -2.34 1.05 -6.91
N TYR A 142 -3.16 1.96 -6.36
CA TYR A 142 -4.12 1.65 -5.29
C TYR A 142 -5.50 1.23 -5.79
N ARG A 143 -5.83 1.60 -7.03
CA ARG A 143 -7.12 1.32 -7.66
C ARG A 143 -7.54 -0.15 -7.59
N PRO A 144 -6.66 -1.16 -7.85
CA PRO A 144 -7.01 -2.57 -7.74
C PRO A 144 -7.43 -2.97 -6.33
N LEU A 145 -6.75 -2.48 -5.30
CA LEU A 145 -7.07 -2.75 -3.89
C LEU A 145 -8.43 -2.20 -3.50
N VAL A 146 -8.74 -0.96 -3.90
CA VAL A 146 -10.04 -0.32 -3.66
C VAL A 146 -11.14 -1.05 -4.43
N ALA A 147 -10.89 -1.41 -5.70
CA ALA A 147 -11.85 -2.16 -6.52
C ALA A 147 -12.20 -3.52 -5.90
N LEU A 148 -11.18 -4.27 -5.44
CA LEU A 148 -11.35 -5.55 -4.76
C LEU A 148 -12.15 -5.39 -3.46
N ALA A 149 -11.86 -4.35 -2.66
CA ALA A 149 -12.62 -4.08 -1.44
C ALA A 149 -14.10 -3.77 -1.74
N LEU A 150 -14.38 -3.00 -2.80
CA LEU A 150 -15.75 -2.68 -3.23
C LEU A 150 -16.47 -3.90 -3.81
N GLU A 151 -15.81 -4.72 -4.64
CA GLU A 151 -16.36 -5.95 -5.23
C GLU A 151 -16.85 -6.91 -4.14
N HIS A 152 -16.05 -7.06 -3.09
CA HIS A 152 -16.36 -7.94 -1.97
C HIS A 152 -17.10 -7.27 -0.82
N GLU A 153 -17.57 -6.03 -1.00
CA GLU A 153 -18.33 -5.26 0.00
C GLU A 153 -17.59 -5.12 1.35
N LEU A 154 -16.24 -5.11 1.32
CA LEU A 154 -15.43 -4.91 2.51
C LEU A 154 -15.55 -3.45 2.99
N PRO A 155 -15.55 -3.18 4.31
CA PRO A 155 -15.41 -1.82 4.80
C PRO A 155 -14.11 -1.17 4.28
N ILE A 156 -14.19 0.08 3.81
CA ILE A 156 -13.04 0.90 3.42
C ILE A 156 -12.94 2.03 4.43
N LEU A 157 -11.80 2.11 5.09
CA LEU A 157 -11.56 3.06 6.17
C LEU A 157 -10.41 4.00 5.82
N ALA A 158 -10.65 5.29 5.99
CA ALA A 158 -9.65 6.33 5.89
C ALA A 158 -8.79 6.34 7.16
N GLY A 159 -7.52 5.95 7.03
CA GLY A 159 -6.66 5.64 8.18
C GLY A 159 -5.86 6.81 8.72
N ASN A 160 -5.50 7.77 7.86
CA ASN A 160 -4.50 8.78 8.20
C ASN A 160 -5.09 9.94 9.03
N ALA A 161 -4.20 10.58 9.80
CA ALA A 161 -4.52 11.87 10.41
C ALA A 161 -4.75 12.93 9.30
N PRO A 162 -5.67 13.90 9.49
CA PRO A 162 -5.87 14.98 8.56
C PRO A 162 -4.58 15.74 8.27
N ILE A 163 -4.34 16.07 7.00
CA ILE A 163 -3.11 16.73 6.57
C ILE A 163 -2.94 18.09 7.26
N ASP A 164 -4.04 18.79 7.55
CA ASP A 164 -3.99 20.08 8.23
C ASP A 164 -3.55 19.94 9.68
N GLU A 165 -3.92 18.86 10.40
CA GLU A 165 -3.42 18.56 11.74
C GLU A 165 -1.92 18.29 11.72
N THR A 166 -1.46 17.44 10.81
CA THR A 166 -0.01 17.12 10.70
C THR A 166 0.82 18.32 10.29
N ARG A 167 0.32 19.17 9.38
CA ARG A 167 0.98 20.43 8.98
C ARG A 167 1.05 21.45 10.14
N ALA A 168 -0.04 21.60 10.88
CA ALA A 168 -0.07 22.47 12.06
C ALA A 168 0.96 21.99 13.09
N LEU A 169 1.01 20.67 13.37
CA LEU A 169 1.95 20.09 14.30
C LEU A 169 3.41 20.34 13.87
N VAL A 170 3.75 20.13 12.61
CA VAL A 170 5.10 20.37 12.10
C VAL A 170 5.46 21.86 12.15
N LYS A 171 4.53 22.74 11.86
CA LYS A 171 4.76 24.19 11.85
C LYS A 171 4.79 24.81 13.25
N ASP A 172 3.78 24.52 14.05
CA ASP A 172 3.48 25.23 15.29
C ASP A 172 3.78 24.40 16.57
N GLY A 173 4.12 23.10 16.40
CA GLY A 173 4.43 22.17 17.51
C GLY A 173 3.18 21.51 18.10
N VAL A 174 3.40 20.72 19.16
CA VAL A 174 2.36 19.89 19.80
C VAL A 174 1.18 20.70 20.36
N ASP A 175 1.41 21.95 20.72
CA ASP A 175 0.37 22.85 21.22
C ASP A 175 -0.72 23.17 20.17
N SER A 176 -0.46 22.86 18.89
CA SER A 176 -1.43 22.99 17.80
C SER A 176 -2.50 21.88 17.80
N ILE A 177 -2.25 20.80 18.52
CA ILE A 177 -3.20 19.68 18.65
C ILE A 177 -3.96 19.82 19.95
N GLU A 178 -5.26 19.52 19.90
CA GLU A 178 -6.12 19.56 21.08
C GLU A 178 -5.55 18.65 22.19
N PRO A 179 -5.31 19.14 23.42
CA PRO A 179 -4.59 18.39 24.46
C PRO A 179 -5.26 17.06 24.86
N GLU A 180 -6.60 17.00 24.82
CA GLU A 180 -7.34 15.75 25.08
C GLU A 180 -7.09 14.72 23.99
N ARG A 181 -7.09 15.16 22.72
CA ARG A 181 -6.78 14.30 21.56
C ARG A 181 -5.37 13.73 21.68
N TRP A 182 -4.39 14.59 22.02
CA TRP A 182 -3.00 14.18 22.20
C TRP A 182 -2.83 13.08 23.26
N ARG A 183 -3.49 13.26 24.42
CA ARG A 183 -3.47 12.28 25.52
C ARG A 183 -4.23 10.99 25.18
N THR A 184 -5.39 11.10 24.54
CA THR A 184 -6.20 9.93 24.14
C THR A 184 -5.44 9.03 23.18
N LEU A 185 -4.61 9.62 22.30
CA LEU A 185 -3.74 8.89 21.39
C LEU A 185 -2.43 8.41 22.06
N GLY A 186 -2.23 8.65 23.37
CA GLY A 186 -1.03 8.23 24.10
C GLY A 186 0.25 8.93 23.64
N LEU A 187 0.12 10.07 22.94
CA LEU A 187 1.25 10.79 22.35
C LEU A 187 2.03 11.61 23.39
N ASP A 188 1.45 11.85 24.56
CA ASP A 188 2.11 12.44 25.72
C ASP A 188 3.18 11.53 26.35
N ARG A 189 3.21 10.24 25.96
CA ARG A 189 4.25 9.30 26.40
C ARG A 189 5.41 9.30 25.39
N PRO A 190 6.65 9.43 25.88
CA PRO A 190 7.80 9.44 24.99
C PRO A 190 8.03 8.05 24.37
N LEU A 191 8.59 8.01 23.18
CA LEU A 191 9.12 6.78 22.60
C LEU A 191 10.31 6.26 23.42
N ALA A 192 10.61 4.97 23.27
CA ALA A 192 11.90 4.45 23.76
C ALA A 192 13.05 5.26 23.15
N PRO A 193 14.11 5.60 23.93
CA PRO A 193 15.17 6.47 23.43
C PRO A 193 15.82 6.01 22.11
N ALA A 194 15.99 4.70 21.92
CA ALA A 194 16.53 4.15 20.69
C ALA A 194 15.57 4.34 19.48
N ALA A 195 14.26 4.26 19.71
CA ALA A 195 13.23 4.52 18.68
C ALA A 195 13.20 5.99 18.29
N GLN A 196 13.28 6.90 19.30
CA GLN A 196 13.34 8.34 19.05
C GLN A 196 14.54 8.72 18.19
N VAL A 197 15.73 8.23 18.52
CA VAL A 197 16.95 8.49 17.76
C VAL A 197 16.80 7.97 16.31
N ALA A 198 16.35 6.73 16.15
CA ALA A 198 16.18 6.14 14.82
C ALA A 198 15.15 6.89 13.97
N LEU A 199 14.03 7.31 14.54
CA LEU A 199 13.02 8.07 13.82
C LEU A 199 13.53 9.46 13.41
N VAL A 200 14.26 10.14 14.29
CA VAL A 200 14.90 11.43 13.94
C VAL A 200 15.85 11.24 12.76
N ASP A 201 16.69 10.20 12.78
CA ASP A 201 17.61 9.90 11.68
C ASP A 201 16.86 9.61 10.37
N ILE A 202 15.76 8.84 10.44
CA ILE A 202 14.90 8.55 9.30
C ILE A 202 14.28 9.85 8.75
N MET A 203 13.78 10.73 9.61
CA MET A 203 13.20 12.01 9.18
C MET A 203 14.24 12.92 8.53
N VAL A 204 15.44 12.98 9.07
CA VAL A 204 16.53 13.74 8.46
C VAL A 204 16.91 13.18 7.08
N GLN A 205 17.05 11.85 6.96
CA GLN A 205 17.41 11.21 5.70
C GLN A 205 16.33 11.37 4.63
N SER A 206 15.05 11.16 4.99
CA SER A 206 13.91 11.29 4.06
C SER A 206 13.68 12.73 3.59
N HIS A 207 14.28 13.72 4.26
CA HIS A 207 14.28 15.13 3.87
C HIS A 207 15.67 15.59 3.35
N CYS A 208 16.48 14.66 2.84
CA CYS A 208 17.78 14.95 2.21
C CYS A 208 18.75 15.73 3.12
N GLY A 209 18.70 15.49 4.42
CA GLY A 209 19.50 16.22 5.40
C GLY A 209 19.02 17.64 5.71
N HIS A 210 17.91 18.09 5.13
CA HIS A 210 17.37 19.45 5.32
C HIS A 210 16.36 19.57 6.48
N ALA A 211 16.35 18.61 7.42
CA ALA A 211 15.52 18.65 8.61
C ALA A 211 16.38 18.98 9.85
N PRO A 212 16.63 20.25 10.19
CA PRO A 212 17.42 20.61 11.37
C PRO A 212 16.68 20.27 12.67
N GLY A 213 17.39 19.85 13.71
CA GLY A 213 17.00 19.55 15.08
C GLY A 213 15.51 19.56 15.41
N ASP A 214 15.00 20.68 15.88
CA ASP A 214 13.59 20.83 16.29
C ASP A 214 12.58 20.52 15.17
N TYR A 215 12.97 20.70 13.90
CA TYR A 215 12.10 20.37 12.77
C TYR A 215 11.97 18.86 12.59
N ALA A 216 13.10 18.13 12.71
CA ALA A 216 13.08 16.66 12.65
C ALA A 216 12.26 16.07 13.79
N GLU A 217 12.36 16.63 15.01
CA GLU A 217 11.55 16.20 16.16
C GLU A 217 10.05 16.41 15.90
N ARG A 218 9.65 17.55 15.32
CA ARG A 218 8.24 17.78 14.93
C ARG A 218 7.76 16.85 13.83
N LEU A 219 8.61 16.45 12.90
CA LEU A 219 8.30 15.43 11.91
C LEU A 219 8.08 14.06 12.57
N VAL A 220 8.87 13.71 13.59
CA VAL A 220 8.64 12.50 14.39
C VAL A 220 7.29 12.54 15.08
N GLU A 221 6.92 13.66 15.70
CA GLU A 221 5.61 13.78 16.35
C GLU A 221 4.45 13.71 15.34
N ALA A 222 4.61 14.26 14.14
CA ALA A 222 3.63 14.13 13.07
C ALA A 222 3.51 12.67 12.58
N GLN A 223 4.63 11.93 12.52
CA GLN A 223 4.62 10.50 12.20
C GLN A 223 3.87 9.71 13.27
N ARG A 224 4.14 9.99 14.56
CA ARG A 224 3.45 9.39 15.70
C ARG A 224 1.94 9.65 15.69
N LEU A 225 1.53 10.88 15.36
CA LEU A 225 0.11 11.24 15.22
C LEU A 225 -0.58 10.40 14.14
N ARG A 226 0.08 10.20 13.00
CA ARG A 226 -0.42 9.33 11.93
C ARG A 226 -0.55 7.88 12.40
N ASP A 227 0.50 7.34 13.03
CA ASP A 227 0.52 5.95 13.51
C ASP A 227 -0.59 5.68 14.54
N ALA A 228 -0.73 6.56 15.52
CA ALA A 228 -1.76 6.46 16.54
C ALA A 228 -3.18 6.60 15.95
N THR A 229 -3.37 7.49 14.97
CA THR A 229 -4.65 7.64 14.27
C THR A 229 -5.01 6.39 13.48
N MET A 230 -4.08 5.81 12.74
CA MET A 230 -4.30 4.55 12.01
C MET A 230 -4.63 3.40 12.97
N ALA A 231 -3.94 3.31 14.09
CA ALA A 231 -4.24 2.30 15.13
C ALA A 231 -5.66 2.49 15.70
N GLU A 232 -6.07 3.73 16.02
CA GLU A 232 -7.42 4.04 16.49
C GLU A 232 -8.49 3.63 15.47
N VAL A 233 -8.28 3.93 14.18
CA VAL A 233 -9.19 3.54 13.09
C VAL A 233 -9.28 2.01 12.98
N MET A 234 -8.15 1.31 13.04
CA MET A 234 -8.12 -0.16 13.00
C MET A 234 -8.92 -0.78 14.16
N LEU A 235 -8.72 -0.30 15.38
CA LEU A 235 -9.46 -0.80 16.54
C LEU A 235 -10.94 -0.44 16.51
N GLY A 236 -11.29 0.71 15.94
CA GLY A 236 -12.68 1.14 15.74
C GLY A 236 -13.48 0.23 14.79
N ALA A 237 -12.80 -0.60 13.98
CA ALA A 237 -13.45 -1.58 13.10
C ALA A 237 -13.94 -2.84 13.82
N ALA A 238 -13.61 -3.03 15.11
CA ALA A 238 -13.99 -4.23 15.86
C ALA A 238 -15.50 -4.51 15.80
N PRO A 239 -15.96 -5.78 15.69
CA PRO A 239 -15.17 -7.02 15.78
C PRO A 239 -14.57 -7.50 14.44
N ALA A 240 -14.63 -6.70 13.37
CA ALA A 240 -14.05 -7.09 12.08
C ALA A 240 -12.50 -7.11 12.18
N PRO A 241 -11.83 -8.09 11.56
CA PRO A 241 -10.39 -8.00 11.38
C PRO A 241 -10.04 -6.83 10.46
N THR A 242 -8.79 -6.36 10.50
CA THR A 242 -8.36 -5.26 9.62
C THR A 242 -7.14 -5.62 8.79
N VAL A 243 -7.06 -5.01 7.61
CA VAL A 243 -5.85 -4.98 6.78
C VAL A 243 -5.48 -3.52 6.57
N LEU A 244 -4.28 -3.12 6.99
CA LEU A 244 -3.75 -1.79 6.76
C LEU A 244 -2.84 -1.81 5.54
N ILE A 245 -3.14 -0.96 4.56
CA ILE A 245 -2.30 -0.67 3.40
C ILE A 245 -1.51 0.61 3.72
N THR A 246 -0.18 0.49 3.81
CA THR A 246 0.62 1.58 4.37
C THR A 246 2.09 1.48 3.92
N GLY A 247 2.82 2.58 4.06
CA GLY A 247 4.27 2.55 3.91
C GLY A 247 4.95 1.69 4.98
N SER A 248 6.11 1.12 4.64
CA SER A 248 6.83 0.20 5.54
C SER A 248 7.17 0.83 6.89
N GLY A 249 7.40 2.15 6.95
CA GLY A 249 7.70 2.85 8.19
C GLY A 249 6.58 2.71 9.23
N HIS A 250 5.33 2.84 8.79
CA HIS A 250 4.14 2.73 9.64
C HIS A 250 3.86 1.29 10.10
N ALA A 251 4.27 0.28 9.32
CA ALA A 251 4.03 -1.13 9.66
C ALA A 251 5.05 -1.71 10.67
N ARG A 252 6.02 -0.93 11.14
CA ARG A 252 7.08 -1.36 12.08
C ARG A 252 6.54 -1.54 13.49
N ARG A 253 6.94 -2.66 14.16
CA ARG A 253 6.59 -2.94 15.55
C ARG A 253 7.34 -2.08 16.56
N ASP A 254 8.52 -1.61 16.21
CA ASP A 254 9.41 -0.89 17.12
C ASP A 254 9.03 0.58 17.35
N PHE A 255 8.26 1.20 16.40
CA PHE A 255 7.80 2.58 16.55
C PHE A 255 6.59 2.98 15.67
N GLY A 256 6.06 2.08 14.83
CA GLY A 256 4.92 2.36 13.96
C GLY A 256 3.57 2.06 14.60
N VAL A 257 2.55 1.87 13.77
CA VAL A 257 1.16 1.55 14.16
C VAL A 257 1.06 0.38 15.15
N PRO A 258 1.85 -0.72 14.99
CA PRO A 258 1.81 -1.83 15.94
C PRO A 258 2.11 -1.45 17.38
N LEU A 259 2.95 -0.43 17.64
CA LEU A 259 3.24 0.04 18.99
C LEU A 259 1.96 0.43 19.73
N TYR A 260 1.06 1.13 19.08
CA TYR A 260 -0.23 1.58 19.63
C TYR A 260 -1.24 0.43 19.71
N LEU A 261 -1.29 -0.44 18.70
CA LEU A 261 -2.18 -1.62 18.71
C LEU A 261 -1.82 -2.58 19.85
N GLU A 262 -0.53 -2.86 20.07
CA GLU A 262 -0.06 -3.74 21.14
C GLU A 262 -0.35 -3.17 22.53
N GLU A 263 -0.33 -1.84 22.66
CA GLU A 263 -0.66 -1.18 23.93
C GLU A 263 -2.17 -1.16 24.20
N TRP A 264 -2.99 -0.82 23.19
CA TRP A 264 -4.43 -0.63 23.38
C TRP A 264 -5.23 -1.92 23.26
N ALA A 265 -4.69 -2.93 22.58
CA ALA A 265 -5.31 -4.24 22.40
C ALA A 265 -4.26 -5.37 22.55
N PRO A 266 -3.70 -5.58 23.75
CA PRO A 266 -2.57 -6.50 23.96
C PRO A 266 -2.89 -7.96 23.64
N ASP A 267 -4.16 -8.33 23.61
CA ASP A 267 -4.60 -9.69 23.27
C ASP A 267 -4.85 -9.88 21.76
N ALA A 268 -4.77 -8.82 20.96
CA ALA A 268 -4.97 -8.88 19.51
C ALA A 268 -3.76 -9.54 18.83
N ARG A 269 -4.04 -10.41 17.87
CA ARG A 269 -3.02 -11.07 17.06
C ARG A 269 -2.64 -10.17 15.90
N LEU A 270 -1.45 -9.61 15.94
CA LEU A 270 -0.91 -8.75 14.90
C LEU A 270 0.01 -9.55 13.98
N LEU A 271 -0.05 -9.24 12.70
CA LEU A 271 0.92 -9.69 11.69
C LEU A 271 1.42 -8.48 10.90
N THR A 272 2.73 -8.31 10.88
CA THR A 272 3.38 -7.24 10.12
C THR A 272 4.22 -7.81 9.00
N LEU A 273 3.99 -7.30 7.79
CA LEU A 273 4.75 -7.62 6.59
C LEU A 273 5.47 -6.36 6.09
N ARG A 274 6.76 -6.49 5.80
CA ARG A 274 7.48 -5.53 4.96
C ARG A 274 7.65 -6.11 3.56
N LEU A 275 7.16 -5.41 2.56
CA LEU A 275 7.52 -5.63 1.17
C LEU A 275 8.87 -4.97 0.92
N VAL A 276 9.83 -5.72 0.40
CA VAL A 276 11.24 -5.33 0.36
C VAL A 276 11.76 -5.39 -1.06
N GLU A 277 12.24 -4.27 -1.57
CA GLU A 277 13.01 -4.25 -2.81
C GLU A 277 14.37 -4.91 -2.57
N VAL A 278 14.76 -5.84 -3.46
CA VAL A 278 16.04 -6.52 -3.37
C VAL A 278 17.18 -5.57 -3.74
N ASP A 279 18.28 -5.63 -2.97
CA ASP A 279 19.53 -4.98 -3.30
C ASP A 279 20.42 -5.99 -4.04
N PRO A 280 20.94 -5.68 -5.23
CA PRO A 280 21.81 -6.60 -5.98
C PRO A 280 23.01 -7.12 -5.20
N GLY A 281 23.49 -6.37 -4.20
CA GLY A 281 24.63 -6.73 -3.34
C GLY A 281 24.27 -7.59 -2.12
N ALA A 282 22.98 -7.70 -1.74
CA ALA A 282 22.53 -8.33 -0.51
C ALA A 282 21.67 -9.58 -0.79
N ILE A 283 22.26 -10.75 -0.66
CA ILE A 283 21.59 -12.03 -0.92
C ILE A 283 21.13 -12.79 0.34
N ASP A 284 21.56 -12.34 1.52
CA ASP A 284 21.10 -12.89 2.80
C ASP A 284 19.90 -12.10 3.31
N PRO A 285 18.75 -12.76 3.63
CA PRO A 285 17.61 -12.08 4.25
C PRO A 285 17.95 -11.32 5.54
N ALA A 286 19.02 -11.71 6.23
CA ALA A 286 19.48 -11.03 7.43
C ALA A 286 19.92 -9.57 7.17
N ASP A 287 20.42 -9.28 5.97
CA ASP A 287 20.85 -7.93 5.60
C ASP A 287 19.70 -6.93 5.51
N TYR A 288 18.46 -7.42 5.38
CA TYR A 288 17.25 -6.61 5.25
C TYR A 288 16.44 -6.44 6.56
N ARG A 289 16.96 -6.96 7.69
CA ARG A 289 16.19 -6.99 8.95
C ARG A 289 15.92 -5.60 9.53
N ASP A 290 16.78 -4.64 9.26
CA ASP A 290 16.61 -3.24 9.71
C ASP A 290 16.30 -3.12 11.21
N THR A 291 16.99 -3.93 12.03
CA THR A 291 16.76 -4.03 13.48
C THR A 291 17.54 -2.94 14.21
N ILE A 292 16.89 -2.36 15.22
CA ILE A 292 17.49 -1.39 16.15
C ILE A 292 17.84 -2.11 17.44
N VAL A 293 19.07 -1.93 17.91
CA VAL A 293 19.53 -2.56 19.16
C VAL A 293 18.67 -2.11 20.34
N GLY A 294 18.17 -3.06 21.09
CA GLY A 294 17.34 -2.79 22.27
C GLY A 294 15.85 -2.60 21.99
N LEU A 295 15.43 -2.68 20.73
CA LEU A 295 14.02 -2.63 20.32
C LEU A 295 13.51 -3.99 19.84
N PRO A 296 12.18 -4.18 19.80
CA PRO A 296 11.56 -5.34 19.17
C PRO A 296 11.98 -5.48 17.71
N ARG A 297 11.87 -6.68 17.17
CA ARG A 297 12.01 -6.91 15.73
C ARG A 297 10.96 -6.10 14.97
N PRO A 298 11.36 -5.35 13.91
CA PRO A 298 10.44 -4.41 13.26
C PRO A 298 9.29 -5.08 12.50
N PHE A 299 9.51 -6.29 11.95
CA PHE A 299 8.50 -7.00 11.15
C PHE A 299 8.48 -8.48 11.48
N ASP A 300 7.31 -9.12 11.29
CA ASP A 300 7.18 -10.58 11.40
C ASP A 300 7.65 -11.27 10.12
N TYR A 301 7.35 -10.67 8.96
CA TYR A 301 7.69 -11.21 7.65
C TYR A 301 8.33 -10.16 6.75
N LEU A 302 9.25 -10.63 5.89
CA LEU A 302 9.81 -9.89 4.76
C LEU A 302 9.41 -10.61 3.48
N TRP A 303 8.77 -9.90 2.54
CA TRP A 303 8.46 -10.43 1.22
C TRP A 303 9.26 -9.66 0.17
N PHE A 304 10.21 -10.34 -0.45
CA PHE A 304 11.15 -9.74 -1.38
C PHE A 304 10.55 -9.57 -2.77
N THR A 305 10.77 -8.42 -3.35
CA THR A 305 10.27 -8.03 -4.67
C THR A 305 11.39 -7.45 -5.51
N PRO A 306 11.22 -7.39 -6.84
CA PRO A 306 12.15 -6.64 -7.69
C PRO A 306 12.24 -5.17 -7.24
N ALA A 307 13.46 -4.64 -7.26
CA ALA A 307 13.70 -3.21 -7.10
C ALA A 307 13.32 -2.44 -8.37
N LEU A 308 12.91 -1.19 -8.19
CA LEU A 308 12.70 -0.27 -9.30
C LEU A 308 13.89 0.67 -9.44
N GLU A 309 14.33 0.86 -10.67
CA GLU A 309 15.23 1.98 -10.99
C GLU A 309 14.43 3.29 -10.88
N ARG A 310 14.89 4.19 -10.04
CA ARG A 310 14.33 5.52 -9.87
C ARG A 310 15.44 6.52 -9.52
N PRO A 311 15.29 7.80 -9.89
CA PRO A 311 16.21 8.83 -9.47
C PRO A 311 16.29 8.90 -7.94
N ASP A 312 17.45 9.23 -7.41
CA ASP A 312 17.58 9.58 -5.99
C ASP A 312 16.73 10.85 -5.73
N PRO A 313 15.77 10.81 -4.79
CA PRO A 313 14.96 11.99 -4.50
C PRO A 313 15.77 13.17 -3.94
N CYS A 314 17.02 12.94 -3.58
CA CYS A 314 17.93 13.94 -3.01
C CYS A 314 18.94 14.54 -4.02
N GLU A 315 18.95 14.05 -5.27
CA GLU A 315 19.71 14.63 -6.39
C GLU A 315 18.83 15.54 -7.24
#